data_f36098af9aef4197b21767b750a387cd
#
_entry.id   f36098af9aef4197b21767b750a387cd
#
_cell.length_a   1.000
_cell.length_b   1.000
_cell.length_c   1.000
_cell.angle_alpha   90.00
_cell.angle_beta   90.00
_cell.angle_gamma   90.00
#
_symmetry.space_group_name_H-M   'P 1'
#
loop_
_entity.id
_entity.type
_entity.pdbx_description
1 polymer ?
#
loop_
_entity_poly.entity_id
_entity_poly.type
_entity_poly.pdbx_seq_one_letter_code
_entity_poly.pdbx_strand_id
1 'polypeptide(L)'
;MLTKTFTASVLACLGLFVAGATMAETIQMTIDGKHYPIELAENPDARNFAARLPMTLTFENFGSKERIAYPKPAIKVENTVRHFDIPQGTMTIYKPWGNIAVFLVDFPWNDDLTNLGKLTDEGLEALRTSGDKPVTFSQ
;
A
#
# COMPACT_ATOMS: atom_id res chain seq x y z
N MET A 1 -50.62 -20.67 -47.75
CA MET A 1 -50.36 -20.56 -46.32
C MET A 1 -48.86 -20.47 -46.11
N LEU A 2 -48.36 -19.31 -45.76
CA LEU A 2 -46.97 -19.05 -45.49
C LEU A 2 -46.72 -19.28 -43.99
N THR A 3 -46.03 -20.32 -43.64
CA THR A 3 -45.51 -20.52 -42.28
C THR A 3 -44.23 -19.75 -42.13
N LYS A 4 -44.27 -18.66 -41.37
CA LYS A 4 -43.06 -17.95 -40.94
C LYS A 4 -42.41 -18.74 -39.80
N THR A 5 -41.28 -19.34 -40.09
CA THR A 5 -40.41 -19.89 -39.08
C THR A 5 -39.58 -18.76 -38.50
N PHE A 6 -39.87 -18.41 -37.25
CA PHE A 6 -38.99 -17.53 -36.49
C PHE A 6 -37.84 -18.38 -35.95
N THR A 7 -36.65 -18.16 -36.52
CA THR A 7 -35.43 -18.64 -35.93
C THR A 7 -35.02 -17.64 -34.87
N ALA A 8 -35.25 -17.96 -33.61
CA ALA A 8 -34.70 -17.20 -32.51
C ALA A 8 -33.20 -17.46 -32.46
N SER A 9 -32.41 -16.45 -32.90
CA SER A 9 -30.98 -16.46 -32.62
C SER A 9 -30.79 -16.18 -31.15
N VAL A 10 -30.47 -17.22 -30.40
CA VAL A 10 -29.99 -17.08 -29.04
C VAL A 10 -28.54 -16.57 -29.15
N LEU A 11 -28.37 -15.28 -29.00
CA LEU A 11 -27.05 -14.69 -28.82
C LEU A 11 -26.57 -15.08 -27.43
N ALA A 12 -25.79 -16.16 -27.33
CA ALA A 12 -25.10 -16.48 -26.10
C ALA A 12 -24.04 -15.41 -25.88
N CYS A 13 -24.32 -14.41 -25.04
CA CYS A 13 -23.30 -13.56 -24.50
C CYS A 13 -22.40 -14.45 -23.64
N LEU A 14 -21.31 -14.93 -24.24
CA LEU A 14 -20.20 -15.46 -23.48
C LEU A 14 -19.62 -14.25 -22.72
N GLY A 15 -20.05 -14.08 -21.47
CA GLY A 15 -19.38 -13.19 -20.55
C GLY A 15 -17.97 -13.71 -20.39
N LEU A 16 -17.01 -13.00 -21.00
CA LEU A 16 -15.60 -13.25 -20.72
C LEU A 16 -15.38 -12.83 -19.28
N PHE A 17 -15.46 -13.80 -18.36
CA PHE A 17 -14.88 -13.62 -17.03
C PHE A 17 -13.38 -13.66 -17.22
N VAL A 18 -12.79 -12.50 -17.48
CA VAL A 18 -11.36 -12.33 -17.24
C VAL A 18 -11.23 -12.41 -15.73
N ALA A 19 -10.75 -13.57 -15.22
CA ALA A 19 -10.20 -13.64 -13.89
C ALA A 19 -9.02 -12.68 -13.90
N GLY A 20 -9.29 -11.37 -13.65
CA GLY A 20 -8.28 -10.34 -13.58
C GLY A 20 -7.31 -10.73 -12.48
N ALA A 21 -6.03 -10.84 -12.82
CA ALA A 21 -5.00 -10.79 -11.81
C ALA A 21 -5.32 -9.59 -10.92
N THR A 22 -5.47 -9.82 -9.60
CA THR A 22 -5.59 -8.75 -8.62
C THR A 22 -4.36 -7.89 -8.74
N MET A 23 -4.50 -6.71 -9.37
CA MET A 23 -3.42 -5.74 -9.42
C MET A 23 -3.27 -5.15 -8.02
N ALA A 24 -2.03 -5.04 -7.54
CA ALA A 24 -1.72 -4.34 -6.31
C ALA A 24 -2.34 -2.94 -6.36
N GLU A 25 -3.01 -2.54 -5.30
CA GLU A 25 -3.56 -1.21 -5.17
C GLU A 25 -2.42 -0.19 -5.06
N THR A 26 -2.53 0.92 -5.77
CA THR A 26 -1.57 2.02 -5.70
C THR A 26 -2.21 3.19 -4.96
N ILE A 27 -1.51 3.69 -3.96
CA ILE A 27 -1.85 4.93 -3.27
C ILE A 27 -0.84 6.01 -3.59
N GLN A 28 -1.13 7.24 -3.18
CA GLN A 28 -0.28 8.40 -3.38
C GLN A 28 0.34 8.86 -2.06
N MET A 29 1.62 9.17 -2.09
CA MET A 29 2.31 9.93 -1.05
C MET A 29 2.60 11.32 -1.59
N THR A 30 2.19 12.37 -0.89
CA THR A 30 2.39 13.75 -1.31
C THR A 30 3.31 14.47 -0.33
N ILE A 31 4.37 15.07 -0.85
CA ILE A 31 5.32 15.89 -0.11
C ILE A 31 5.60 17.16 -0.93
N ASP A 32 5.43 18.33 -0.34
CA ASP A 32 5.63 19.61 -1.02
C ASP A 32 4.88 19.73 -2.37
N GLY A 33 3.64 19.22 -2.42
CA GLY A 33 2.82 19.25 -3.61
C GLY A 33 3.21 18.25 -4.70
N LYS A 34 4.25 17.44 -4.50
CA LYS A 34 4.64 16.36 -5.42
C LYS A 34 4.04 15.03 -4.97
N HIS A 35 3.58 14.25 -5.95
CA HIS A 35 2.96 12.96 -5.73
C HIS A 35 3.92 11.83 -6.09
N TYR A 36 3.99 10.85 -5.20
CA TYR A 36 4.82 9.66 -5.36
C TYR A 36 3.93 8.43 -5.17
N PRO A 37 3.88 7.50 -6.12
CA PRO A 37 3.08 6.29 -5.98
C PRO A 37 3.69 5.33 -4.96
N ILE A 38 2.81 4.66 -4.23
CA ILE A 38 3.18 3.55 -3.35
C ILE A 38 2.37 2.34 -3.78
N GLU A 39 3.04 1.27 -4.08
CA GLU A 39 2.40 -0.01 -4.33
C GLU A 39 2.09 -0.69 -3.00
N LEU A 40 0.80 -0.87 -2.70
CA LEU A 40 0.38 -1.52 -1.47
C LEU A 40 0.61 -3.03 -1.53
N ALA A 41 0.99 -3.59 -0.40
CA ALA A 41 1.04 -5.03 -0.24
C ALA A 41 -0.38 -5.63 -0.27
N GLU A 42 -0.50 -6.86 -0.77
CA GLU A 42 -1.77 -7.58 -0.82
C GLU A 42 -2.01 -8.35 0.48
N ASN A 43 -2.34 -7.63 1.53
CA ASN A 43 -2.67 -8.22 2.83
C ASN A 43 -3.72 -7.37 3.57
N PRO A 44 -4.37 -7.92 4.60
CA PRO A 44 -5.40 -7.21 5.34
C PRO A 44 -4.91 -5.93 6.02
N ASP A 45 -3.67 -5.90 6.50
CA ASP A 45 -3.12 -4.72 7.18
C ASP A 45 -2.96 -3.54 6.21
N ALA A 46 -2.50 -3.81 4.99
CA ALA A 46 -2.42 -2.79 3.95
C ALA A 46 -3.80 -2.28 3.54
N ARG A 47 -4.80 -3.15 3.44
CA ARG A 47 -6.17 -2.75 3.15
C ARG A 47 -6.77 -1.89 4.28
N ASN A 48 -6.52 -2.26 5.53
CA ASN A 48 -6.98 -1.48 6.69
C ASN A 48 -6.30 -0.11 6.75
N PHE A 49 -5.03 -0.04 6.41
CA PHE A 49 -4.32 1.23 6.27
C PHE A 49 -4.95 2.10 5.17
N ALA A 50 -5.18 1.54 3.99
CA ALA A 50 -5.80 2.25 2.87
C ALA A 50 -7.20 2.78 3.20
N ALA A 51 -7.97 2.05 4.01
CA ALA A 51 -9.30 2.47 4.45
C ALA A 51 -9.29 3.70 5.37
N ARG A 52 -8.14 4.05 5.97
CA ARG A 52 -7.98 5.23 6.82
C ARG A 52 -7.55 6.49 6.08
N LEU A 53 -7.27 6.38 4.79
CA LEU A 53 -6.80 7.52 3.99
C LEU A 53 -7.97 8.49 3.65
N PRO A 54 -7.70 9.80 3.53
CA PRO A 54 -6.40 10.45 3.60
C PRO A 54 -5.84 10.56 5.01
N MET A 55 -4.52 10.60 5.11
CA MET A 55 -3.82 10.70 6.38
C MET A 55 -2.57 11.56 6.20
N THR A 56 -2.38 12.56 7.06
CA THR A 56 -1.19 13.40 7.04
C THR A 56 -0.36 13.15 8.29
N LEU A 57 0.91 12.86 8.10
CA LEU A 57 1.85 12.53 9.15
C LEU A 57 3.13 13.33 9.00
N THR A 58 3.83 13.50 10.12
CA THR A 58 5.20 14.02 10.15
C THR A 58 6.14 12.88 10.49
N PHE A 59 7.14 12.68 9.65
CA PHE A 59 8.15 11.64 9.85
C PHE A 59 9.34 12.17 10.64
N GLU A 60 9.99 11.29 11.35
CA GLU A 60 11.24 11.54 12.06
C GLU A 60 12.22 10.40 11.79
N ASN A 61 13.50 10.67 11.98
CA ASN A 61 14.53 9.65 11.86
C ASN A 61 14.48 8.72 13.07
N PHE A 62 14.54 7.43 12.80
CA PHE A 62 14.83 6.43 13.83
C PHE A 62 16.19 5.81 13.51
N GLY A 63 17.23 6.29 14.15
CA GLY A 63 18.59 5.98 13.73
C GLY A 63 18.86 6.44 12.28
N SER A 64 19.70 5.72 11.56
CA SER A 64 20.05 6.02 10.16
C SER A 64 19.32 5.14 9.13
N LYS A 65 18.53 4.17 9.58
CA LYS A 65 17.96 3.11 8.72
C LYS A 65 16.48 3.25 8.44
N GLU A 66 15.77 4.06 9.24
CA GLU A 66 14.32 4.18 9.19
C GLU A 66 13.85 5.62 9.29
N ARG A 67 12.75 5.89 8.61
CA ARG A 67 11.91 7.07 8.84
C ARG A 67 10.61 6.57 9.43
N ILE A 68 10.19 7.11 10.58
CA ILE A 68 8.99 6.65 11.30
C ILE A 68 7.99 7.77 11.48
N ALA A 69 6.71 7.40 11.56
CA ALA A 69 5.61 8.31 11.86
C ALA A 69 4.56 7.61 12.73
N TYR A 70 3.83 8.38 13.52
CA TYR A 70 2.88 7.88 14.49
C TYR A 70 1.44 8.26 14.11
N PRO A 71 0.68 7.38 13.45
CA PRO A 71 -0.74 7.60 13.20
C PRO A 71 -1.52 7.68 14.52
N LYS A 72 -2.56 8.50 14.52
CA LYS A 72 -3.48 8.60 15.67
C LYS A 72 -4.91 8.30 15.20
N PRO A 73 -5.53 7.25 15.75
CA PRO A 73 -4.98 6.26 16.68
C PRO A 73 -3.88 5.39 16.03
N ALA A 74 -3.08 4.73 16.86
CA ALA A 74 -2.09 3.75 16.39
C ALA A 74 -2.77 2.67 15.53
N ILE A 75 -2.02 2.12 14.59
CA ILE A 75 -2.56 1.09 13.70
C ILE A 75 -2.51 -0.26 14.42
N LYS A 76 -3.68 -0.90 14.54
CA LYS A 76 -3.75 -2.27 15.05
C LYS A 76 -3.48 -3.24 13.91
N VAL A 77 -2.58 -4.17 14.15
CA VAL A 77 -2.30 -5.27 13.24
C VAL A 77 -3.04 -6.50 13.73
N GLU A 78 -3.91 -7.04 12.90
CA GLU A 78 -4.76 -8.19 13.25
C GLU A 78 -4.19 -9.52 12.75
N ASN A 79 -3.12 -9.47 11.96
CA ASN A 79 -2.67 -10.64 11.24
C ASN A 79 -1.37 -11.22 11.73
N THR A 80 -1.29 -12.54 11.58
CA THR A 80 -0.08 -13.32 11.79
C THR A 80 1.02 -12.83 10.86
N VAL A 81 2.18 -12.65 11.44
CA VAL A 81 3.40 -12.34 10.72
C VAL A 81 3.69 -13.41 9.69
N ARG A 82 3.92 -12.98 8.48
CA ARG A 82 4.55 -13.82 7.48
C ARG A 82 5.95 -13.29 7.22
N HIS A 83 6.87 -14.21 7.11
CA HIS A 83 8.22 -13.86 6.70
C HIS A 83 8.18 -13.13 5.36
N PHE A 84 8.85 -11.99 5.26
CA PHE A 84 9.04 -11.25 4.02
C PHE A 84 10.38 -10.53 4.05
N ASP A 85 10.95 -10.33 2.86
CA ASP A 85 12.15 -9.53 2.72
C ASP A 85 11.82 -8.06 2.90
N ILE A 86 12.73 -7.32 3.50
CA ILE A 86 12.58 -5.88 3.76
C ILE A 86 13.66 -5.14 2.96
N PRO A 87 13.51 -5.03 1.62
CA PRO A 87 14.41 -4.21 0.84
C PRO A 87 14.18 -2.72 1.17
N GLN A 88 15.19 -1.89 0.87
CA GLN A 88 15.04 -0.44 1.00
C GLN A 88 13.77 0.03 0.26
N GLY A 89 13.07 0.99 0.84
CA GLY A 89 11.81 1.49 0.30
C GLY A 89 10.57 0.75 0.79
N THR A 90 10.73 -0.33 1.57
CA THR A 90 9.59 -1.03 2.15
C THR A 90 8.96 -0.18 3.24
N MET A 91 7.64 0.01 3.14
CA MET A 91 6.82 0.64 4.15
C MET A 91 6.18 -0.45 5.02
N THR A 92 6.33 -0.32 6.32
CA THR A 92 5.87 -1.31 7.31
C THR A 92 5.08 -0.67 8.43
N ILE A 93 4.39 -1.53 9.20
CA ILE A 93 3.92 -1.20 10.54
C ILE A 93 4.80 -1.96 11.54
N TYR A 94 5.34 -1.24 12.53
CA TYR A 94 5.93 -1.84 13.71
C TYR A 94 4.80 -2.17 14.69
N LYS A 95 4.50 -3.46 14.82
CA LYS A 95 3.30 -3.93 15.52
C LYS A 95 3.19 -3.52 16.98
N PRO A 96 4.28 -3.58 17.79
CA PRO A 96 4.18 -3.21 19.20
C PRO A 96 3.71 -1.78 19.44
N TRP A 97 4.04 -0.86 18.55
CA TRP A 97 3.68 0.57 18.69
C TRP A 97 2.58 1.00 17.73
N GLY A 98 2.29 0.21 16.70
CA GLY A 98 1.31 0.58 15.69
C GLY A 98 1.70 1.80 14.85
N ASN A 99 3.00 2.07 14.72
CA ASN A 99 3.54 3.16 13.93
C ASN A 99 3.99 2.68 12.55
N ILE A 100 4.11 3.63 11.63
CA ILE A 100 4.68 3.39 10.31
C ILE A 100 6.21 3.50 10.42
N ALA A 101 6.90 2.58 9.76
CA ALA A 101 8.35 2.61 9.58
C ALA A 101 8.68 2.33 8.12
N VAL A 102 9.39 3.26 7.48
CA VAL A 102 9.88 3.13 6.10
C VAL A 102 11.39 2.89 6.15
N PHE A 103 11.84 1.82 5.53
CA PHE A 103 13.26 1.43 5.56
C PHE A 103 14.03 2.14 4.45
N LEU A 104 15.08 2.82 4.85
CA LEU A 104 16.00 3.56 3.97
C LEU A 104 17.10 2.68 3.40
N VAL A 105 17.27 1.49 3.96
CA VAL A 105 18.26 0.49 3.57
C VAL A 105 17.62 -0.88 3.62
N ASP A 106 18.26 -1.88 3.01
CA ASP A 106 17.85 -3.27 3.18
C ASP A 106 17.94 -3.66 4.65
N PHE A 107 16.92 -4.35 5.14
CA PHE A 107 16.81 -4.67 6.55
C PHE A 107 16.52 -6.17 6.72
N PRO A 108 17.10 -6.81 7.73
CA PRO A 108 16.80 -8.21 8.01
C PRO A 108 15.37 -8.36 8.50
N TRP A 109 14.80 -9.51 8.20
CA TRP A 109 13.48 -9.90 8.65
C TRP A 109 13.29 -9.73 10.16
N ASN A 110 12.11 -9.28 10.56
CA ASN A 110 11.71 -9.09 11.95
C ASN A 110 10.21 -9.41 12.10
N ASP A 111 9.87 -10.28 13.03
CA ASP A 111 8.50 -10.71 13.33
C ASP A 111 7.57 -9.58 13.77
N ASP A 112 8.12 -8.49 14.29
CA ASP A 112 7.33 -7.35 14.75
C ASP A 112 6.92 -6.38 13.62
N LEU A 113 7.33 -6.66 12.39
CA LEU A 113 7.00 -5.85 11.23
C LEU A 113 5.96 -6.53 10.35
N THR A 114 5.01 -5.76 9.85
CA THR A 114 4.11 -6.19 8.78
C THR A 114 4.28 -5.30 7.55
N ASN A 115 4.23 -5.90 6.38
CA ASN A 115 4.42 -5.20 5.11
C ASN A 115 3.18 -4.38 4.76
N LEU A 116 3.32 -3.09 4.52
CA LEU A 116 2.27 -2.23 3.96
C LEU A 116 2.43 -1.99 2.46
N GLY A 117 3.65 -2.01 1.97
CA GLY A 117 3.89 -1.70 0.57
C GLY A 117 5.30 -1.24 0.30
N LYS A 118 5.48 -0.69 -0.89
CA LYS A 118 6.79 -0.28 -1.37
C LYS A 118 6.74 1.08 -2.06
N LEU A 119 7.66 1.95 -1.67
CA LEU A 119 7.92 3.22 -2.32
C LEU A 119 8.78 3.00 -3.57
N THR A 120 8.64 3.90 -4.52
CA THR A 120 9.62 4.03 -5.61
C THR A 120 10.92 4.61 -5.07
N ASP A 121 12.01 4.48 -5.82
CA ASP A 121 13.30 5.08 -5.44
C ASP A 121 13.18 6.60 -5.29
N GLU A 122 12.41 7.25 -6.16
CA GLU A 122 12.13 8.68 -6.12
C GLU A 122 11.33 9.07 -4.86
N GLY A 123 10.29 8.32 -4.54
CA GLY A 123 9.48 8.52 -3.34
C GLY A 123 10.30 8.31 -2.06
N LEU A 124 11.16 7.30 -2.05
CA LEU A 124 12.04 7.03 -0.93
C LEU A 124 13.02 8.19 -0.69
N GLU A 125 13.61 8.71 -1.75
CA GLU A 125 14.53 9.86 -1.64
C GLU A 125 13.81 11.12 -1.16
N ALA A 126 12.59 11.35 -1.64
CA ALA A 126 11.77 12.47 -1.17
C ALA A 126 11.45 12.35 0.33
N LEU A 127 11.15 11.15 0.79
CA LEU A 127 10.88 10.89 2.21
C LEU A 127 12.16 11.00 3.06
N ARG A 128 13.29 10.50 2.55
CA ARG A 128 14.59 10.59 3.21
C ARG A 128 14.95 12.04 3.54
N THR A 129 14.65 12.96 2.63
CA THR A 129 15.02 14.38 2.74
C THR A 129 13.88 15.27 3.22
N SER A 130 12.74 14.70 3.58
CA SER A 130 11.52 15.46 3.92
C SER A 130 11.64 16.22 5.26
N GLY A 131 12.57 15.85 6.14
CA GLY A 131 12.65 16.43 7.47
C GLY A 131 11.33 16.29 8.22
N ASP A 132 10.83 17.38 8.77
CA ASP A 132 9.55 17.46 9.49
C ASP A 132 8.37 17.96 8.63
N LYS A 133 8.54 18.00 7.32
CA LYS A 133 7.47 18.40 6.40
C LYS A 133 6.28 17.44 6.48
N PRO A 134 5.05 17.95 6.35
CA PRO A 134 3.87 17.09 6.28
C PRO A 134 3.95 16.12 5.10
N VAL A 135 3.61 14.86 5.36
CA VAL A 135 3.51 13.81 4.37
C VAL A 135 2.07 13.32 4.35
N THR A 136 1.41 13.45 3.21
CA THR A 136 0.01 13.03 3.07
C THR A 136 -0.07 11.77 2.24
N PHE A 137 -0.75 10.76 2.80
CA PHE A 137 -1.12 9.56 2.08
C PHE A 137 -2.58 9.67 1.65
N SER A 138 -2.86 9.37 0.39
CA SER A 138 -4.20 9.43 -0.20
C SER A 138 -4.42 8.33 -1.23
N GLN A 139 -5.66 8.07 -1.51
CA GLN A 139 -6.02 7.10 -2.55
C GLN A 139 -5.90 7.69 -3.95
#